data_f8fd61a0085c8dc9f43f6f433a86e16b
#
_entry.id   f8fd61a0085c8dc9f43f6f433a86e16b
#
_cell.length_a   1.000
_cell.length_b   1.000
_cell.length_c   1.000
_cell.angle_alpha   90.00
_cell.angle_beta   90.00
_cell.angle_gamma   90.00
#
_symmetry.space_group_name_H-M   'P 1'
#
loop_
_entity.id
_entity.type
_entity.pdbx_description
1 polymer ?
#
loop_
_entity_poly.entity_id
_entity_poly.type
_entity_poly.pdbx_seq_one_letter_code
_entity_poly.pdbx_strand_id
1 'polypeptide(L)'
;MIMRKQSILLLVVLLFSSPSLFAWADKYDWQIKKAARQFLPFTPWQLYKAQLIKESSLNARAVSPVGAEGLAQFMPGTWGDVSRQLGYSGSAFDVRLAIPAGAYYMASLRNMWRWPRPEQDRYNLALACYNAGCGNILKAQKLCNDATLYGPIMECLPQVTGRHAAETLSYAPRIREI
;
A
#
# COMPACT_ATOMS: atom_id res chain seq x y z
N MET A 1 -73.24 0.63 -3.92
CA MET A 1 -72.21 1.69 -3.93
C MET A 1 -71.03 1.17 -3.11
N ILE A 2 -70.04 0.58 -3.79
CA ILE A 2 -68.93 -0.15 -3.14
C ILE A 2 -67.68 0.77 -3.14
N MET A 3 -67.32 1.26 -1.96
CA MET A 3 -66.09 2.06 -1.78
C MET A 3 -64.85 1.16 -1.78
N ARG A 4 -63.99 1.25 -2.80
CA ARG A 4 -62.67 0.63 -2.85
C ARG A 4 -61.72 1.40 -1.95
N LYS A 5 -61.24 0.77 -0.89
CA LYS A 5 -60.10 1.27 -0.09
C LYS A 5 -58.82 1.06 -0.90
N GLN A 6 -58.19 2.14 -1.30
CA GLN A 6 -56.82 2.11 -1.87
C GLN A 6 -55.83 2.06 -0.69
N SER A 7 -55.10 0.94 -0.56
CA SER A 7 -53.97 0.83 0.36
C SER A 7 -52.73 1.47 -0.28
N ILE A 8 -52.28 2.57 0.28
CA ILE A 8 -51.00 3.22 -0.10
C ILE A 8 -49.90 2.40 0.57
N LEU A 9 -49.15 1.64 -0.24
CA LEU A 9 -47.97 0.94 0.18
C LEU A 9 -46.79 1.95 0.27
N LEU A 10 -46.46 2.35 1.49
CA LEU A 10 -45.33 3.25 1.74
C LEU A 10 -44.03 2.44 1.56
N LEU A 11 -43.37 2.59 0.40
CA LEU A 11 -42.04 1.99 0.13
C LEU A 11 -41.00 2.76 0.93
N VAL A 12 -40.61 2.24 2.10
CA VAL A 12 -39.48 2.74 2.87
C VAL A 12 -38.20 2.30 2.17
N VAL A 13 -37.61 3.16 1.35
CA VAL A 13 -36.27 2.96 0.80
C VAL A 13 -35.26 3.19 1.92
N LEU A 14 -34.82 2.11 2.57
CA LEU A 14 -33.67 2.13 3.46
C LEU A 14 -32.41 2.36 2.61
N LEU A 15 -31.98 3.62 2.54
CA LEU A 15 -30.66 3.97 2.04
C LEU A 15 -29.63 3.40 3.02
N PHE A 16 -29.13 2.21 2.73
CA PHE A 16 -27.90 1.71 3.34
C PHE A 16 -26.75 2.60 2.85
N SER A 17 -26.50 3.69 3.56
CA SER A 17 -25.26 4.43 3.41
C SER A 17 -24.13 3.55 3.89
N SER A 18 -23.40 2.95 2.95
CA SER A 18 -22.16 2.24 3.24
C SER A 18 -21.18 3.26 3.87
N PRO A 19 -20.79 3.11 5.15
CA PRO A 19 -19.94 4.09 5.82
C PRO A 19 -18.48 4.09 5.34
N SER A 20 -18.15 3.28 4.32
CA SER A 20 -16.77 2.97 3.98
C SER A 20 -16.09 3.94 3.01
N LEU A 21 -16.83 4.73 2.21
CA LEU A 21 -16.21 5.62 1.21
C LEU A 21 -15.69 6.95 1.79
N PHE A 22 -16.16 7.37 2.96
CA PHE A 22 -15.75 8.65 3.59
C PHE A 22 -14.82 8.49 4.81
N ALA A 23 -14.63 7.27 5.31
CA ALA A 23 -13.88 7.05 6.55
C ALA A 23 -12.39 7.45 6.46
N TRP A 24 -11.83 7.54 5.25
CA TRP A 24 -10.43 7.93 5.01
C TRP A 24 -10.29 9.26 4.27
N ALA A 25 -11.39 9.98 4.01
CA ALA A 25 -11.40 11.10 3.09
C ALA A 25 -10.25 12.08 3.34
N ASP A 26 -10.03 12.54 4.57
CA ASP A 26 -9.03 13.57 4.85
C ASP A 26 -7.96 13.16 5.86
N LYS A 27 -8.03 11.90 6.36
CA LYS A 27 -7.12 11.45 7.41
C LYS A 27 -5.66 11.46 6.92
N TYR A 28 -4.85 12.26 7.54
CA TYR A 28 -3.43 12.45 7.26
C TYR A 28 -3.09 12.99 5.86
N ASP A 29 -4.05 13.50 5.10
CA ASP A 29 -3.85 13.95 3.73
C ASP A 29 -2.74 14.98 3.60
N TRP A 30 -2.68 15.94 4.50
CA TRP A 30 -1.62 16.95 4.48
C TRP A 30 -0.22 16.35 4.64
N GLN A 31 -0.05 15.45 5.63
CA GLN A 31 1.23 14.78 5.89
C GLN A 31 1.63 13.89 4.72
N ILE A 32 0.65 13.13 4.16
CA ILE A 32 0.86 12.23 3.03
C ILE A 32 1.25 13.01 1.78
N LYS A 33 0.53 14.11 1.45
CA LYS A 33 0.84 15.00 0.34
C LYS A 33 2.24 15.62 0.47
N LYS A 34 2.60 16.05 1.68
CA LYS A 34 3.93 16.61 1.97
C LYS A 34 5.02 15.56 1.74
N ALA A 35 4.88 14.36 2.30
CA ALA A 35 5.84 13.28 2.16
C ALA A 35 5.97 12.80 0.70
N ALA A 36 4.84 12.63 0.00
CA ALA A 36 4.83 12.24 -1.40
C ALA A 36 5.53 13.27 -2.28
N ARG A 37 5.28 14.57 -2.09
CA ARG A 37 5.99 15.61 -2.83
C ARG A 37 7.51 15.58 -2.60
N GLN A 38 7.94 15.25 -1.40
CA GLN A 38 9.35 15.23 -1.03
C GLN A 38 10.08 14.00 -1.59
N PHE A 39 9.49 12.82 -1.48
CA PHE A 39 10.18 11.55 -1.76
C PHE A 39 9.68 10.81 -3.01
N LEU A 40 8.45 11.07 -3.44
CA LEU A 40 7.77 10.39 -4.56
C LEU A 40 7.24 11.39 -5.60
N PRO A 41 8.06 12.35 -6.10
CA PRO A 41 7.56 13.47 -6.91
C PRO A 41 6.88 13.06 -8.22
N PHE A 42 7.16 11.86 -8.73
CA PHE A 42 6.56 11.32 -9.97
C PHE A 42 5.38 10.37 -9.71
N THR A 43 4.95 10.22 -8.45
CA THR A 43 3.86 9.35 -8.06
C THR A 43 2.70 10.19 -7.53
N PRO A 44 1.46 10.02 -8.03
CA PRO A 44 0.31 10.65 -7.42
C PRO A 44 0.24 10.31 -5.92
N TRP A 45 0.10 11.32 -5.07
CA TRP A 45 0.07 11.12 -3.62
C TRP A 45 -1.06 10.18 -3.16
N GLN A 46 -2.13 10.08 -3.96
CA GLN A 46 -3.25 9.18 -3.73
C GLN A 46 -2.80 7.70 -3.75
N LEU A 47 -1.86 7.33 -4.64
CA LEU A 47 -1.32 5.97 -4.65
C LEU A 47 -0.53 5.66 -3.37
N TYR A 48 0.20 6.64 -2.84
CA TYR A 48 0.87 6.45 -1.55
C TYR A 48 -0.14 6.37 -0.40
N LYS A 49 -1.21 7.19 -0.43
CA LYS A 49 -2.30 7.07 0.53
C LYS A 49 -2.97 5.69 0.45
N ALA A 50 -3.27 5.22 -0.74
CA ALA A 50 -3.86 3.90 -0.97
C ALA A 50 -2.97 2.77 -0.43
N GLN A 51 -1.65 2.89 -0.57
CA GLN A 51 -0.71 1.97 0.06
C GLN A 51 -0.86 1.97 1.58
N LEU A 52 -0.87 3.13 2.24
CA LEU A 52 -1.03 3.24 3.69
C LEU A 52 -2.40 2.72 4.17
N ILE A 53 -3.46 2.90 3.36
CA ILE A 53 -4.77 2.27 3.62
C ILE A 53 -4.65 0.75 3.54
N LYS A 54 -4.00 0.22 2.52
CA LYS A 54 -3.80 -1.22 2.33
C LYS A 54 -2.98 -1.83 3.48
N GLU A 55 -1.96 -1.12 3.98
CA GLU A 55 -1.11 -1.58 5.08
C GLU A 55 -1.87 -1.68 6.41
N SER A 56 -2.61 -0.65 6.79
CA SER A 56 -3.15 -0.54 8.15
C SER A 56 -4.55 0.04 8.26
N SER A 57 -5.22 0.33 7.14
CA SER A 57 -6.44 1.17 7.10
C SER A 57 -6.22 2.53 7.80
N LEU A 58 -5.03 3.10 7.65
CA LEU A 58 -4.58 4.32 8.33
C LEU A 58 -4.64 4.23 9.87
N ASN A 59 -4.45 3.02 10.43
CA ASN A 59 -4.37 2.81 11.86
C ASN A 59 -2.92 2.96 12.34
N ALA A 60 -2.64 4.06 13.04
CA ALA A 60 -1.30 4.34 13.58
C ALA A 60 -0.83 3.33 14.65
N ARG A 61 -1.74 2.56 15.24
CA ARG A 61 -1.44 1.57 16.28
C ARG A 61 -1.53 0.12 15.79
N ALA A 62 -1.62 -0.09 14.48
CA ALA A 62 -1.69 -1.43 13.91
C ALA A 62 -0.41 -2.22 14.21
N VAL A 63 -0.60 -3.48 14.58
CA VAL A 63 0.48 -4.47 14.68
C VAL A 63 0.03 -5.72 13.94
N SER A 64 0.81 -6.18 12.98
CA SER A 64 0.50 -7.40 12.25
C SER A 64 0.91 -8.66 13.04
N PRO A 65 0.37 -9.83 12.69
CA PRO A 65 0.77 -11.10 13.32
C PRO A 65 2.28 -11.39 13.22
N VAL A 66 2.97 -10.80 12.26
CA VAL A 66 4.42 -10.96 12.06
C VAL A 66 5.24 -9.80 12.66
N GLY A 67 4.59 -8.90 13.41
CA GLY A 67 5.24 -7.82 14.11
C GLY A 67 5.54 -6.57 13.28
N ALA A 68 4.87 -6.37 12.14
CA ALA A 68 4.94 -5.09 11.43
C ALA A 68 4.12 -4.03 12.17
N GLU A 69 4.65 -2.81 12.28
CA GLU A 69 4.18 -1.78 13.20
C GLU A 69 3.70 -0.52 12.50
N GLY A 70 2.65 0.07 13.08
CA GLY A 70 2.16 1.40 12.78
C GLY A 70 1.47 1.53 11.44
N LEU A 71 1.26 2.79 11.04
CA LEU A 71 0.49 3.17 9.87
C LEU A 71 1.08 2.63 8.56
N ALA A 72 2.41 2.57 8.46
CA ALA A 72 3.15 2.10 7.28
C ALA A 72 3.63 0.65 7.42
N GLN A 73 3.24 -0.07 8.47
CA GLN A 73 3.56 -1.48 8.71
C GLN A 73 5.07 -1.79 8.56
N PHE A 74 5.90 -1.01 9.22
CA PHE A 74 7.33 -1.28 9.25
C PHE A 74 7.67 -2.51 10.10
N MET A 75 8.44 -3.42 9.56
CA MET A 75 9.16 -4.40 10.39
C MET A 75 10.18 -3.66 11.26
N PRO A 76 10.39 -4.08 12.54
CA PRO A 76 11.30 -3.38 13.47
C PRO A 76 12.71 -3.14 12.91
N GLY A 77 13.28 -4.12 12.21
CA GLY A 77 14.59 -3.97 11.55
C GLY A 77 14.59 -2.90 10.47
N THR A 78 13.58 -2.92 9.60
CA THR A 78 13.42 -1.91 8.54
C THR A 78 13.20 -0.52 9.12
N TRP A 79 12.38 -0.40 10.19
CA TRP A 79 12.23 0.87 10.91
C TRP A 79 13.56 1.39 11.45
N GLY A 80 14.34 0.53 12.10
CA GLY A 80 15.65 0.90 12.63
C GLY A 80 16.60 1.44 11.57
N ASP A 81 16.61 0.83 10.38
CA ASP A 81 17.46 1.28 9.28
C ASP A 81 16.96 2.59 8.66
N VAL A 82 15.67 2.68 8.34
CA VAL A 82 15.07 3.86 7.71
C VAL A 82 15.10 5.07 8.66
N SER A 83 14.75 4.88 9.92
CA SER A 83 14.77 5.98 10.92
C SER A 83 16.18 6.53 11.12
N ARG A 84 17.19 5.64 11.16
CA ARG A 84 18.60 6.04 11.26
C ARG A 84 19.05 6.86 10.05
N GLN A 85 18.67 6.43 8.83
CA GLN A 85 19.01 7.15 7.60
C GLN A 85 18.38 8.54 7.53
N LEU A 86 17.18 8.69 8.12
CA LEU A 86 16.46 9.97 8.17
C LEU A 86 16.81 10.84 9.40
N GLY A 87 17.64 10.32 10.32
CA GLY A 87 17.95 11.01 11.58
C GLY A 87 16.75 11.10 12.53
N TYR A 88 15.80 10.14 12.45
CA TYR A 88 14.61 10.13 13.28
C TYR A 88 14.86 9.39 14.59
N SER A 89 14.47 10.00 15.70
CA SER A 89 14.38 9.37 17.00
C SER A 89 12.91 9.25 17.40
N GLY A 90 12.38 8.03 17.47
CA GLY A 90 10.99 7.76 17.79
C GLY A 90 10.51 6.43 17.24
N SER A 91 9.21 6.19 17.39
CA SER A 91 8.57 4.92 17.05
C SER A 91 7.91 4.94 15.67
N ALA A 92 7.78 3.77 15.03
CA ALA A 92 6.96 3.56 13.84
C ALA A 92 5.46 3.85 14.06
N PHE A 93 5.03 3.95 15.31
CA PHE A 93 3.67 4.36 15.68
C PHE A 93 3.45 5.89 15.64
N ASP A 94 4.51 6.71 15.60
CA ASP A 94 4.37 8.16 15.42
C ASP A 94 4.14 8.47 13.93
N VAL A 95 2.92 8.89 13.61
CA VAL A 95 2.51 9.19 12.22
C VAL A 95 3.34 10.29 11.58
N ARG A 96 3.88 11.23 12.39
CA ARG A 96 4.72 12.34 11.89
C ARG A 96 6.06 11.82 11.36
N LEU A 97 6.52 10.68 11.87
CA LEU A 97 7.74 9.99 11.44
C LEU A 97 7.43 8.88 10.44
N ALA A 98 6.39 8.07 10.69
CA ALA A 98 6.06 6.90 9.87
C ALA A 98 5.66 7.26 8.45
N ILE A 99 4.87 8.33 8.25
CA ILE A 99 4.42 8.74 6.91
C ILE A 99 5.61 9.17 6.04
N PRO A 100 6.49 10.11 6.42
CA PRO A 100 7.64 10.45 5.59
C PRO A 100 8.65 9.30 5.47
N ALA A 101 8.82 8.47 6.49
CA ALA A 101 9.70 7.31 6.43
C ALA A 101 9.20 6.27 5.41
N GLY A 102 7.88 6.00 5.36
CA GLY A 102 7.29 5.11 4.35
C GLY A 102 7.47 5.62 2.94
N ALA A 103 7.27 6.91 2.70
CA ALA A 103 7.50 7.53 1.39
C ALA A 103 8.99 7.46 0.98
N TYR A 104 9.90 7.73 1.91
CA TYR A 104 11.34 7.59 1.70
C TYR A 104 11.72 6.14 1.37
N TYR A 105 11.20 5.17 2.13
CA TYR A 105 11.47 3.76 1.90
C TYR A 105 10.97 3.32 0.52
N MET A 106 9.74 3.70 0.13
CA MET A 106 9.22 3.46 -1.22
C MET A 106 10.11 4.07 -2.31
N ALA A 107 10.60 5.29 -2.12
CA ALA A 107 11.54 5.93 -3.05
C ALA A 107 12.85 5.13 -3.16
N SER A 108 13.37 4.64 -2.04
CA SER A 108 14.59 3.82 -2.00
C SER A 108 14.40 2.50 -2.76
N LEU A 109 13.27 1.81 -2.52
CA LEU A 109 12.91 0.58 -3.23
C LEU A 109 12.73 0.82 -4.73
N ARG A 110 12.06 1.90 -5.13
CA ARG A 110 11.91 2.29 -6.54
C ARG A 110 13.27 2.57 -7.19
N ASN A 111 14.20 3.17 -6.48
CA ASN A 111 15.53 3.49 -6.97
C ASN A 111 16.42 2.25 -7.17
N MET A 112 16.11 1.11 -6.56
CA MET A 112 16.78 -0.16 -6.85
C MET A 112 16.52 -0.64 -8.29
N TRP A 113 15.37 -0.29 -8.87
CA TRP A 113 14.92 -0.70 -10.20
C TRP A 113 15.35 0.31 -11.28
N ARG A 114 16.65 0.66 -11.35
CA ARG A 114 17.21 1.73 -12.20
C ARG A 114 17.27 1.40 -13.68
N TRP A 115 17.32 0.13 -14.05
CA TRP A 115 17.42 -0.28 -15.44
C TRP A 115 16.20 0.21 -16.25
N PRO A 116 16.33 0.47 -17.57
CA PRO A 116 15.21 0.99 -18.36
C PRO A 116 13.97 0.11 -18.23
N ARG A 117 12.95 0.66 -17.57
CA ARG A 117 11.64 0.07 -17.36
C ARG A 117 10.57 1.15 -17.44
N PRO A 118 9.34 0.82 -17.85
CA PRO A 118 8.20 1.72 -17.66
C PRO A 118 8.10 2.15 -16.19
N GLU A 119 7.77 3.41 -15.95
CA GLU A 119 7.64 3.93 -14.58
C GLU A 119 6.64 3.13 -13.74
N GLN A 120 5.58 2.67 -14.39
CA GLN A 120 4.59 1.79 -13.79
C GLN A 120 5.21 0.49 -13.24
N ASP A 121 6.11 -0.14 -13.99
CA ASP A 121 6.79 -1.37 -13.57
C ASP A 121 7.77 -1.11 -12.43
N ARG A 122 8.49 0.01 -12.49
CA ARG A 122 9.38 0.43 -11.38
C ARG A 122 8.62 0.59 -10.08
N TYR A 123 7.45 1.26 -10.14
CA TYR A 123 6.62 1.46 -8.97
C TYR A 123 6.01 0.14 -8.47
N ASN A 124 5.54 -0.72 -9.37
CA ASN A 124 4.99 -2.03 -9.00
C ASN A 124 6.04 -2.95 -8.37
N LEU A 125 7.26 -2.96 -8.90
CA LEU A 125 8.36 -3.73 -8.32
C LEU A 125 8.75 -3.19 -6.94
N ALA A 126 8.70 -1.87 -6.72
CA ALA A 126 8.88 -1.28 -5.41
C ALA A 126 7.78 -1.69 -4.43
N LEU A 127 6.52 -1.71 -4.85
CA LEU A 127 5.40 -2.22 -4.05
C LEU A 127 5.59 -3.70 -3.70
N ALA A 128 5.98 -4.53 -4.67
CA ALA A 128 6.27 -5.94 -4.43
C ALA A 128 7.43 -6.12 -3.42
N CYS A 129 8.49 -5.30 -3.54
CA CYS A 129 9.59 -5.27 -2.58
C CYS A 129 9.15 -4.85 -1.18
N TYR A 130 8.25 -3.87 -1.08
CA TYR A 130 7.72 -3.41 0.21
C TYR A 130 6.99 -4.53 0.94
N ASN A 131 6.15 -5.28 0.22
CA ASN A 131 5.35 -6.36 0.78
C ASN A 131 6.16 -7.65 1.03
N ALA A 132 6.92 -8.13 0.04
CA ALA A 132 7.59 -9.43 0.10
C ALA A 132 9.07 -9.36 0.47
N GLY A 133 9.65 -8.17 0.53
CA GLY A 133 11.10 -7.97 0.65
C GLY A 133 11.81 -8.10 -0.70
N CYS A 134 12.71 -7.15 -1.01
CA CYS A 134 13.42 -7.11 -2.29
C CYS A 134 14.24 -8.37 -2.59
N GLY A 135 14.76 -9.03 -1.56
CA GLY A 135 15.52 -10.29 -1.77
C GLY A 135 14.69 -11.37 -2.48
N ASN A 136 13.40 -11.48 -2.16
CA ASN A 136 12.49 -12.43 -2.83
C ASN A 136 12.17 -11.99 -4.27
N ILE A 137 11.98 -10.70 -4.50
CA ILE A 137 11.70 -10.19 -5.84
C ILE A 137 12.91 -10.33 -6.77
N LEU A 138 14.13 -10.10 -6.26
CA LEU A 138 15.36 -10.33 -7.02
C LEU A 138 15.59 -11.82 -7.32
N LYS A 139 15.25 -12.73 -6.40
CA LYS A 139 15.29 -14.17 -6.67
C LYS A 139 14.27 -14.56 -7.76
N ALA A 140 13.06 -14.02 -7.70
CA ALA A 140 12.04 -14.24 -8.72
C ALA A 140 12.51 -13.72 -10.10
N GLN A 141 13.10 -12.51 -10.15
CA GLN A 141 13.69 -11.96 -11.35
C GLN A 141 14.72 -12.93 -11.97
N LYS A 142 15.63 -13.43 -11.14
CA LYS A 142 16.68 -14.35 -11.60
C LYS A 142 16.10 -15.67 -12.13
N LEU A 143 15.07 -16.22 -11.47
CA LEU A 143 14.37 -17.42 -11.94
C LEU A 143 13.64 -17.20 -13.26
N CYS A 144 13.18 -15.97 -13.52
CA CYS A 144 12.55 -15.56 -14.78
C CYS A 144 13.59 -15.03 -15.79
N ASN A 145 14.78 -15.61 -15.87
CA ASN A 145 15.82 -15.27 -16.86
C ASN A 145 16.16 -13.76 -16.85
N ASP A 146 16.31 -13.19 -15.68
CA ASP A 146 16.59 -11.76 -15.46
C ASP A 146 15.58 -10.82 -16.15
N ALA A 147 14.31 -11.24 -16.21
CA ALA A 147 13.23 -10.43 -16.76
C ALA A 147 13.25 -9.01 -16.18
N THR A 148 12.92 -8.02 -17.01
CA THR A 148 12.97 -6.61 -16.63
C THR A 148 11.62 -6.02 -16.22
N LEU A 149 10.52 -6.62 -16.70
CA LEU A 149 9.16 -6.12 -16.46
C LEU A 149 8.52 -6.78 -15.25
N TYR A 150 7.60 -6.05 -14.60
CA TYR A 150 6.90 -6.51 -13.40
C TYR A 150 6.14 -7.83 -13.63
N GLY A 151 5.33 -7.93 -14.69
CA GLY A 151 4.53 -9.13 -14.97
C GLY A 151 5.36 -10.41 -14.99
N PRO A 152 6.33 -10.52 -15.93
CA PRO A 152 7.20 -11.70 -16.01
C PRO A 152 7.93 -12.04 -14.71
N ILE A 153 8.39 -11.05 -13.94
CA ILE A 153 9.04 -11.31 -12.63
C ILE A 153 8.03 -11.93 -11.65
N MET A 154 6.79 -11.43 -11.62
CA MET A 154 5.76 -11.93 -10.72
C MET A 154 5.31 -13.36 -11.05
N GLU A 155 5.41 -13.80 -12.29
CA GLU A 155 5.13 -15.19 -12.69
C GLU A 155 6.05 -16.21 -11.98
N CYS A 156 7.28 -15.80 -11.67
CA CYS A 156 8.24 -16.65 -10.95
C CYS A 156 8.15 -16.53 -9.42
N LEU A 157 7.45 -15.55 -8.89
CA LEU A 157 7.36 -15.32 -7.44
C LEU A 157 6.83 -16.53 -6.64
N PRO A 158 5.82 -17.31 -7.14
CA PRO A 158 5.36 -18.50 -6.44
C PRO A 158 6.43 -19.56 -6.21
N GLN A 159 7.43 -19.64 -7.07
CA GLN A 159 8.56 -20.56 -6.91
C GLN A 159 9.52 -20.11 -5.78
N VAL A 160 9.50 -18.82 -5.41
CA VAL A 160 10.34 -18.24 -4.35
C VAL A 160 9.63 -18.25 -3.00
N THR A 161 8.37 -17.83 -2.97
CA THR A 161 7.65 -17.59 -1.71
C THR A 161 6.48 -18.55 -1.46
N GLY A 162 6.24 -19.49 -2.39
CA GLY A 162 5.18 -20.49 -2.26
C GLY A 162 3.81 -19.83 -2.10
N ARG A 163 3.03 -20.29 -1.13
CA ARG A 163 1.67 -19.78 -0.84
C ARG A 163 1.63 -18.28 -0.51
N HIS A 164 2.72 -17.69 -0.04
CA HIS A 164 2.78 -16.26 0.31
C HIS A 164 2.85 -15.36 -0.93
N ALA A 165 3.14 -15.91 -2.12
CA ALA A 165 3.13 -15.14 -3.36
C ALA A 165 1.77 -14.48 -3.64
N ALA A 166 0.66 -15.13 -3.30
CA ALA A 166 -0.69 -14.64 -3.58
C ALA A 166 -0.95 -13.24 -2.98
N GLU A 167 -0.43 -12.96 -1.78
CA GLU A 167 -0.53 -11.65 -1.16
C GLU A 167 0.19 -10.60 -2.00
N THR A 168 1.44 -10.83 -2.35
CA THR A 168 2.27 -9.90 -3.13
C THR A 168 1.72 -9.69 -4.55
N LEU A 169 1.26 -10.75 -5.21
CA LEU A 169 0.66 -10.68 -6.55
C LEU A 169 -0.60 -9.79 -6.56
N SER A 170 -1.39 -9.81 -5.48
CA SER A 170 -2.59 -8.98 -5.35
C SER A 170 -2.30 -7.58 -4.80
N TYR A 171 -1.11 -7.31 -4.26
CA TYR A 171 -0.82 -6.09 -3.52
C TYR A 171 -0.90 -4.82 -4.39
N ALA A 172 -0.13 -4.76 -5.48
CA ALA A 172 -0.14 -3.62 -6.39
C ALA A 172 -1.50 -3.39 -7.09
N PRO A 173 -2.21 -4.43 -7.60
CA PRO A 173 -3.57 -4.26 -8.11
C PRO A 173 -4.54 -3.65 -7.08
N ARG A 174 -4.60 -4.20 -5.86
CA ARG A 174 -5.51 -3.72 -4.81
C ARG A 174 -5.25 -2.28 -4.37
N ILE A 175 -4.00 -1.82 -4.40
CA ILE A 175 -3.67 -0.42 -4.09
C ILE A 175 -4.28 0.53 -5.12
N ARG A 176 -4.45 0.11 -6.37
CA ARG A 176 -5.05 0.93 -7.43
C ARG A 176 -6.57 0.95 -7.42
N GLU A 177 -7.19 -0.01 -6.75
CA GLU A 177 -8.64 -0.11 -6.60
C GLU A 177 -9.17 0.77 -5.43
N ILE A 178 -8.28 1.25 -4.55
CA ILE A 178 -8.58 2.15 -3.43
C ILE A 178 -8.61 3.60 -3.90
#